data_ab1019323d464653e3d051504d70623d
#
_entry.id   ab1019323d464653e3d051504d70623d
#
_cell.length_a   1.000
_cell.length_b   1.000
_cell.length_c   1.000
_cell.angle_alpha   90.00
_cell.angle_beta   90.00
_cell.angle_gamma   90.00
#
_symmetry.space_group_name_H-M   'P 1'
#
loop_
_entity.id
_entity.type
_entity.pdbx_description
1 polymer ?
#
loop_
_entity_poly.entity_id
_entity_poly.type
_entity_poly.pdbx_seq_one_letter_code
_entity_poly.pdbx_strand_id
1 'polypeptide(L)'
;MKLGILGSGKIVNEVLPVIKDIENIDLVAIAARNEEKLQNLCQDFGIKRYYLGIDDLLADDEIDTVYVALPNNLHFEVMNKAIDKGKNIICEKPFTSNSYQTEKIIEKARANDVMIVEAISHRFIPNANEVKKLIGDLGEIKIVSFNYSQYSSRYDKFKEGIIEPVFRLENSGGALIDLNLYNVAFAVDTFGLPKDVKYFANIEKDIDTSGIVILDYEDFKVSCIGSKDSAAPIINTIQGSEATIEISDALNSFDKYKLTKTH
;
A
#
# COMPACT_ATOMS: atom_id res chain seq x y z
N MET A 1 -7.50 19.91 8.21
CA MET A 1 -7.05 18.61 8.77
C MET A 1 -5.88 18.89 9.69
N LYS A 2 -5.99 18.49 10.94
CA LYS A 2 -4.93 18.59 11.97
C LYS A 2 -4.29 17.22 12.11
N LEU A 3 -3.14 17.02 11.50
CA LEU A 3 -2.52 15.72 11.27
C LEU A 3 -1.52 15.35 12.36
N GLY A 4 -1.70 14.16 12.95
CA GLY A 4 -0.71 13.45 13.75
C GLY A 4 -0.09 12.31 12.95
N ILE A 5 1.25 12.15 13.03
CA ILE A 5 1.97 11.10 12.30
C ILE A 5 2.45 10.04 13.26
N LEU A 6 2.12 8.77 13.00
CA LEU A 6 2.55 7.62 13.77
C LEU A 6 3.63 6.85 13.01
N GLY A 7 4.86 7.01 13.46
CA GLY A 7 6.06 6.42 12.83
C GLY A 7 7.06 7.48 12.39
N SER A 8 8.31 7.05 12.15
CA SER A 8 9.41 7.88 11.62
C SER A 8 10.25 7.09 10.62
N GLY A 9 9.62 6.11 9.95
CA GLY A 9 10.26 5.23 8.97
C GLY A 9 10.60 5.92 7.64
N LYS A 10 11.02 5.11 6.65
CA LYS A 10 11.39 5.60 5.32
C LYS A 10 10.23 6.36 4.66
N ILE A 11 9.02 5.77 4.67
CA ILE A 11 7.85 6.38 4.02
C ILE A 11 7.50 7.76 4.61
N VAL A 12 7.64 7.94 5.95
CA VAL A 12 7.39 9.23 6.58
C VAL A 12 8.35 10.30 6.05
N ASN A 13 9.64 9.96 5.86
CA ASN A 13 10.62 10.88 5.30
C ASN A 13 10.35 11.22 3.82
N GLU A 14 9.71 10.32 3.08
CA GLU A 14 9.33 10.53 1.68
C GLU A 14 8.07 11.40 1.54
N VAL A 15 7.11 11.26 2.44
CA VAL A 15 5.84 11.99 2.35
C VAL A 15 5.85 13.35 3.03
N LEU A 16 6.63 13.55 4.09
CA LEU A 16 6.70 14.82 4.82
C LEU A 16 7.02 16.03 3.93
N PRO A 17 7.99 15.96 2.99
CA PRO A 17 8.27 17.07 2.06
C PRO A 17 7.05 17.47 1.22
N VAL A 18 6.18 16.51 0.90
CA VAL A 18 4.95 16.76 0.12
C VAL A 18 3.84 17.29 1.01
N ILE A 19 3.62 16.66 2.18
CA ILE A 19 2.51 17.02 3.08
C ILE A 19 2.65 18.47 3.59
N LYS A 20 3.85 18.92 3.90
CA LYS A 20 4.07 20.30 4.41
C LYS A 20 3.64 21.39 3.45
N ASP A 21 3.60 21.09 2.14
CA ASP A 21 3.25 22.05 1.09
C ASP A 21 1.76 21.95 0.69
N ILE A 22 0.99 21.04 1.30
CA ILE A 22 -0.44 20.92 1.04
C ILE A 22 -1.21 21.93 1.89
N GLU A 23 -1.92 22.83 1.21
CA GLU A 23 -2.84 23.77 1.87
C GLU A 23 -3.88 23.01 2.70
N ASN A 24 -4.24 23.56 3.87
CA ASN A 24 -5.22 23.01 4.79
C ASN A 24 -4.80 21.70 5.53
N ILE A 25 -3.52 21.33 5.50
CA ILE A 25 -2.97 20.34 6.40
C ILE A 25 -2.06 21.03 7.41
N ASP A 26 -2.40 20.87 8.68
CA ASP A 26 -1.61 21.35 9.82
C ASP A 26 -0.89 20.15 10.46
N LEU A 27 0.44 20.13 10.35
CA LEU A 27 1.29 19.11 10.96
C LEU A 27 1.40 19.37 12.46
N VAL A 28 0.52 18.75 13.25
CA VAL A 28 0.40 19.00 14.70
C VAL A 28 1.46 18.24 15.47
N ALA A 29 1.58 16.93 15.25
CA ALA A 29 2.51 16.12 16.01
C ALA A 29 3.01 14.89 15.23
N ILE A 30 4.12 14.33 15.73
CA ILE A 30 4.67 13.06 15.29
C ILE A 30 5.01 12.19 16.50
N ALA A 31 4.77 10.86 16.43
CA ALA A 31 5.15 9.93 17.48
C ALA A 31 6.00 8.78 16.95
N ALA A 32 7.11 8.50 17.63
CA ALA A 32 7.98 7.36 17.41
C ALA A 32 8.88 7.11 18.63
N ARG A 33 9.70 6.05 18.60
CA ARG A 33 10.56 5.66 19.72
C ARG A 33 11.90 6.39 19.80
N ASN A 34 12.38 6.98 18.71
CA ASN A 34 13.69 7.64 18.65
C ASN A 34 13.49 9.16 18.77
N GLU A 35 13.82 9.70 19.95
CA GLU A 35 13.63 11.10 20.27
C GLU A 35 14.45 12.05 19.40
N GLU A 36 15.75 11.78 19.21
CA GLU A 36 16.63 12.60 18.38
C GLU A 36 16.09 12.74 16.94
N LYS A 37 15.63 11.62 16.39
CA LYS A 37 15.02 11.62 15.05
C LYS A 37 13.74 12.44 15.01
N LEU A 38 12.92 12.38 16.05
CA LEU A 38 11.69 13.16 16.15
C LEU A 38 11.97 14.65 16.24
N GLN A 39 12.98 15.06 17.04
CA GLN A 39 13.42 16.45 17.15
C GLN A 39 13.85 17.01 15.79
N ASN A 40 14.66 16.25 15.04
CA ASN A 40 15.11 16.64 13.70
C ASN A 40 13.91 16.79 12.74
N LEU A 41 12.99 15.82 12.71
CA LEU A 41 11.79 15.90 11.87
C LEU A 41 10.89 17.10 12.22
N CYS A 42 10.73 17.40 13.50
CA CYS A 42 9.97 18.58 13.93
C CYS A 42 10.61 19.87 13.43
N GLN A 43 11.93 19.97 13.54
CA GLN A 43 12.69 21.15 13.09
C GLN A 43 12.63 21.31 11.55
N ASP A 44 12.86 20.21 10.80
CA ASP A 44 12.96 20.23 9.33
C ASP A 44 11.61 20.48 8.64
N PHE A 45 10.52 20.02 9.25
CA PHE A 45 9.19 20.06 8.64
C PHE A 45 8.17 20.95 9.36
N GLY A 46 8.61 21.65 10.43
CA GLY A 46 7.73 22.57 11.16
C GLY A 46 6.62 21.86 11.93
N ILE A 47 6.83 20.60 12.37
CA ILE A 47 5.87 19.88 13.19
C ILE A 47 5.87 20.47 14.59
N LYS A 48 4.69 20.84 15.12
CA LYS A 48 4.58 21.61 16.35
C LYS A 48 5.15 20.91 17.60
N ARG A 49 5.01 19.57 17.68
CA ARG A 49 5.46 18.77 18.81
C ARG A 49 5.66 17.30 18.47
N TYR A 50 6.33 16.58 19.35
CA TYR A 50 6.51 15.13 19.23
C TYR A 50 6.14 14.40 20.51
N TYR A 51 5.87 13.09 20.36
CA TYR A 51 5.57 12.15 21.44
C TYR A 51 6.44 10.90 21.32
N LEU A 52 6.88 10.35 22.46
CA LEU A 52 7.61 9.06 22.47
C LEU A 52 6.66 7.85 22.52
N GLY A 53 5.38 8.08 22.78
CA GLY A 53 4.31 7.10 22.84
C GLY A 53 3.20 7.37 21.83
N ILE A 54 2.64 6.32 21.25
CA ILE A 54 1.49 6.41 20.33
C ILE A 54 0.25 6.89 21.10
N ASP A 55 0.04 6.39 22.31
CA ASP A 55 -1.14 6.68 23.12
C ASP A 55 -1.20 8.16 23.53
N ASP A 56 -0.03 8.80 23.75
CA ASP A 56 0.05 10.22 24.05
C ASP A 56 -0.35 11.09 22.85
N LEU A 57 0.08 10.72 21.65
CA LEU A 57 -0.34 11.41 20.43
C LEU A 57 -1.86 11.22 20.20
N LEU A 58 -2.37 10.02 20.39
CA LEU A 58 -3.80 9.73 20.22
C LEU A 58 -4.68 10.47 21.26
N ALA A 59 -4.13 10.79 22.41
CA ALA A 59 -4.81 11.58 23.47
C ALA A 59 -4.79 13.10 23.22
N ASP A 60 -4.06 13.57 22.21
CA ASP A 60 -3.99 14.98 21.86
C ASP A 60 -5.27 15.46 21.16
N ASP A 61 -6.05 16.28 21.84
CA ASP A 61 -7.36 16.80 21.37
C ASP A 61 -7.21 17.77 20.16
N GLU A 62 -6.02 18.33 19.91
CA GLU A 62 -5.81 19.17 18.74
C GLU A 62 -5.77 18.33 17.44
N ILE A 63 -5.46 17.05 17.51
CA ILE A 63 -5.36 16.16 16.33
C ILE A 63 -6.75 15.63 15.97
N ASP A 64 -7.15 15.77 14.72
CA ASP A 64 -8.39 15.19 14.18
C ASP A 64 -8.15 13.96 13.29
N THR A 65 -6.95 13.82 12.73
CA THR A 65 -6.59 12.76 11.78
C THR A 65 -5.21 12.21 12.10
N VAL A 66 -5.04 10.90 12.00
CA VAL A 66 -3.73 10.26 12.15
C VAL A 66 -3.29 9.55 10.88
N TYR A 67 -2.01 9.71 10.54
CA TYR A 67 -1.34 8.94 9.50
C TYR A 67 -0.57 7.80 10.15
N VAL A 68 -1.00 6.56 9.91
CA VAL A 68 -0.41 5.34 10.48
C VAL A 68 0.64 4.80 9.52
N ALA A 69 1.91 5.05 9.81
CA ALA A 69 3.08 4.65 9.03
C ALA A 69 4.05 3.79 9.89
N LEU A 70 3.49 2.76 10.48
CA LEU A 70 4.13 1.81 11.39
C LEU A 70 4.44 0.48 10.69
N PRO A 71 5.15 -0.48 11.33
CA PRO A 71 5.20 -1.86 10.85
C PRO A 71 3.79 -2.46 10.70
N ASN A 72 3.59 -3.24 9.62
CA ASN A 72 2.27 -3.74 9.19
C ASN A 72 1.48 -4.44 10.30
N ASN A 73 2.15 -5.24 11.12
CA ASN A 73 1.55 -5.98 12.23
C ASN A 73 0.97 -5.10 13.34
N LEU A 74 1.32 -3.81 13.39
CA LEU A 74 0.82 -2.86 14.39
C LEU A 74 -0.41 -2.08 13.89
N HIS A 75 -0.70 -2.10 12.60
CA HIS A 75 -1.78 -1.29 12.01
C HIS A 75 -3.12 -1.55 12.69
N PHE A 76 -3.52 -2.81 12.84
CA PHE A 76 -4.81 -3.17 13.42
C PHE A 76 -5.00 -2.65 14.84
N GLU A 77 -4.01 -2.86 15.72
CA GLU A 77 -4.08 -2.40 17.10
C GLU A 77 -4.16 -0.87 17.19
N VAL A 78 -3.30 -0.19 16.43
CA VAL A 78 -3.20 1.28 16.48
C VAL A 78 -4.43 1.93 15.88
N MET A 79 -4.98 1.40 14.78
CA MET A 79 -6.24 1.87 14.23
C MET A 79 -7.40 1.70 15.20
N ASN A 80 -7.48 0.56 15.93
CA ASN A 80 -8.48 0.37 16.97
C ASN A 80 -8.43 1.46 18.04
N LYS A 81 -7.21 1.78 18.52
CA LYS A 81 -7.01 2.85 19.51
C LYS A 81 -7.39 4.24 18.97
N ALA A 82 -7.02 4.51 17.70
CA ALA A 82 -7.35 5.78 17.06
C ALA A 82 -8.86 5.98 16.91
N ILE A 83 -9.60 4.92 16.53
CA ILE A 83 -11.07 4.95 16.46
C ILE A 83 -11.68 5.22 17.84
N ASP A 84 -11.18 4.58 18.90
CA ASP A 84 -11.66 4.81 20.29
C ASP A 84 -11.45 6.27 20.74
N LYS A 85 -10.51 6.98 20.11
CA LYS A 85 -10.25 8.41 20.33
C LYS A 85 -10.94 9.32 19.32
N GLY A 86 -11.81 8.78 18.46
CA GLY A 86 -12.54 9.55 17.45
C GLY A 86 -11.65 10.17 16.37
N LYS A 87 -10.43 9.62 16.14
CA LYS A 87 -9.52 10.14 15.13
C LYS A 87 -9.78 9.50 13.78
N ASN A 88 -9.88 10.33 12.72
CA ASN A 88 -9.83 9.84 11.33
C ASN A 88 -8.46 9.21 11.03
N ILE A 89 -8.42 8.27 10.10
CA ILE A 89 -7.23 7.44 9.88
C ILE A 89 -6.88 7.40 8.41
N ILE A 90 -5.63 7.72 8.10
CA ILE A 90 -4.95 7.35 6.86
C ILE A 90 -3.92 6.27 7.25
N CYS A 91 -4.09 5.05 6.76
CA CYS A 91 -3.21 3.94 7.12
C CYS A 91 -2.40 3.47 5.91
N GLU A 92 -1.10 3.26 6.10
CA GLU A 92 -0.24 2.65 5.09
C GLU A 92 -0.70 1.26 4.70
N LYS A 93 -0.33 0.90 3.47
CA LYS A 93 -0.52 -0.46 2.96
C LYS A 93 0.52 -1.44 3.59
N PRO A 94 0.18 -2.70 3.77
CA PRO A 94 -1.17 -3.26 3.71
C PRO A 94 -2.03 -2.75 4.86
N PHE A 95 -3.30 -2.53 4.63
CA PHE A 95 -4.22 -1.94 5.61
C PHE A 95 -4.22 -2.70 6.95
N THR A 96 -4.32 -4.03 6.86
CA THR A 96 -4.19 -4.96 7.99
C THR A 96 -3.48 -6.23 7.54
N SER A 97 -3.21 -7.14 8.48
CA SER A 97 -2.54 -8.41 8.20
C SER A 97 -3.46 -9.49 7.60
N ASN A 98 -4.78 -9.34 7.67
CA ASN A 98 -5.76 -10.29 7.14
C ASN A 98 -7.16 -9.66 7.03
N SER A 99 -8.07 -10.33 6.27
CA SER A 99 -9.43 -9.85 6.01
C SER A 99 -10.28 -9.69 7.27
N TYR A 100 -10.15 -10.60 8.24
CA TYR A 100 -10.89 -10.49 9.51
C TYR A 100 -10.58 -9.19 10.24
N GLN A 101 -9.31 -8.81 10.32
CA GLN A 101 -8.90 -7.53 10.92
C GLN A 101 -9.47 -6.34 10.14
N THR A 102 -9.43 -6.41 8.80
CA THR A 102 -10.00 -5.37 7.94
C THR A 102 -11.50 -5.18 8.21
N GLU A 103 -12.26 -6.28 8.22
CA GLU A 103 -13.70 -6.23 8.50
C GLU A 103 -14.00 -5.61 9.85
N LYS A 104 -13.27 -6.02 10.90
CA LYS A 104 -13.44 -5.48 12.26
C LYS A 104 -13.13 -3.98 12.35
N ILE A 105 -12.09 -3.51 11.67
CA ILE A 105 -11.77 -2.07 11.64
C ILE A 105 -12.85 -1.28 10.89
N ILE A 106 -13.34 -1.79 9.75
CA ILE A 106 -14.40 -1.12 8.99
C ILE A 106 -15.70 -1.05 9.79
N GLU A 107 -16.11 -2.16 10.44
CA GLU A 107 -17.29 -2.19 11.31
C GLU A 107 -17.17 -1.16 12.44
N LYS A 108 -16.03 -1.16 13.13
CA LYS A 108 -15.78 -0.25 14.26
C LYS A 108 -15.74 1.21 13.83
N ALA A 109 -15.07 1.53 12.73
CA ALA A 109 -14.98 2.89 12.22
C ALA A 109 -16.36 3.45 11.86
N ARG A 110 -17.20 2.65 11.17
CA ARG A 110 -18.60 3.01 10.86
C ARG A 110 -19.43 3.25 12.12
N ALA A 111 -19.29 2.39 13.13
CA ALA A 111 -20.03 2.52 14.38
C ALA A 111 -19.65 3.78 15.19
N ASN A 112 -18.47 4.33 14.97
CA ASN A 112 -17.93 5.50 15.67
C ASN A 112 -17.89 6.77 14.79
N ASP A 113 -18.45 6.74 13.57
CA ASP A 113 -18.42 7.85 12.60
C ASP A 113 -17.00 8.35 12.30
N VAL A 114 -16.04 7.43 12.21
CA VAL A 114 -14.64 7.69 11.91
C VAL A 114 -14.33 7.34 10.45
N MET A 115 -13.73 8.28 9.72
CA MET A 115 -13.25 8.04 8.36
C MET A 115 -11.95 7.26 8.39
N ILE A 116 -11.86 6.22 7.57
CA ILE A 116 -10.64 5.43 7.38
C ILE A 116 -10.30 5.32 5.90
N VAL A 117 -9.02 5.48 5.57
CA VAL A 117 -8.49 5.38 4.20
C VAL A 117 -7.22 4.56 4.20
N GLU A 118 -7.13 3.58 3.30
CA GLU A 118 -5.87 2.89 3.00
C GLU A 118 -5.06 3.73 2.00
N ALA A 119 -3.78 3.96 2.31
CA ALA A 119 -2.84 4.70 1.46
C ALA A 119 -2.32 3.82 0.31
N ILE A 120 -3.20 3.19 -0.45
CA ILE A 120 -2.86 2.44 -1.65
C ILE A 120 -2.90 3.36 -2.87
N SER A 121 -1.72 3.75 -3.34
CA SER A 121 -1.53 4.91 -4.22
C SER A 121 -2.26 4.86 -5.55
N HIS A 122 -2.44 3.68 -6.18
CA HIS A 122 -3.10 3.60 -7.49
C HIS A 122 -4.55 4.10 -7.49
N ARG A 123 -5.24 4.11 -6.34
CA ARG A 123 -6.60 4.66 -6.22
C ARG A 123 -6.66 6.17 -6.41
N PHE A 124 -5.52 6.85 -6.23
CA PHE A 124 -5.39 8.30 -6.29
C PHE A 124 -4.62 8.79 -7.54
N ILE A 125 -4.08 7.89 -8.36
CA ILE A 125 -3.39 8.23 -9.61
C ILE A 125 -4.44 8.53 -10.68
N PRO A 126 -4.42 9.72 -11.33
CA PRO A 126 -5.39 10.07 -12.37
C PRO A 126 -5.42 9.05 -13.51
N ASN A 127 -4.25 8.63 -14.02
CA ASN A 127 -4.14 7.67 -15.11
C ASN A 127 -4.69 6.27 -14.76
N ALA A 128 -4.65 5.86 -13.50
CA ALA A 128 -5.29 4.61 -13.08
C ALA A 128 -6.81 4.67 -13.26
N ASN A 129 -7.41 5.82 -12.96
CA ASN A 129 -8.85 6.04 -13.18
C ASN A 129 -9.20 6.13 -14.67
N GLU A 130 -8.32 6.68 -15.50
CA GLU A 130 -8.50 6.70 -16.96
C GLU A 130 -8.42 5.29 -17.55
N VAL A 131 -7.42 4.51 -17.18
CA VAL A 131 -7.29 3.10 -17.57
C VAL A 131 -8.57 2.32 -17.25
N LYS A 132 -9.12 2.48 -16.04
CA LYS A 132 -10.38 1.82 -15.65
C LYS A 132 -11.55 2.20 -16.54
N LYS A 133 -11.65 3.45 -16.99
CA LYS A 133 -12.70 3.91 -17.92
C LYS A 133 -12.57 3.30 -19.32
N LEU A 134 -11.34 3.02 -19.75
CA LEU A 134 -11.04 2.47 -21.07
C LEU A 134 -11.26 0.95 -21.17
N ILE A 135 -11.53 0.25 -20.06
CA ILE A 135 -11.73 -1.21 -20.07
C ILE A 135 -12.84 -1.61 -21.06
N GLY A 136 -13.94 -0.87 -21.12
CA GLY A 136 -15.03 -1.12 -22.07
C GLY A 136 -14.62 -0.99 -23.55
N ASP A 137 -13.60 -0.19 -23.86
CA ASP A 137 -13.11 0.01 -25.22
C ASP A 137 -12.18 -1.11 -25.71
N LEU A 138 -11.77 -2.02 -24.81
CA LEU A 138 -10.90 -3.14 -25.16
C LEU A 138 -11.67 -4.31 -25.77
N GLY A 139 -13.01 -4.28 -25.78
CA GLY A 139 -13.83 -5.43 -26.13
C GLY A 139 -13.85 -6.49 -25.03
N GLU A 140 -13.93 -7.75 -25.39
CA GLU A 140 -13.84 -8.85 -24.42
C GLU A 140 -12.42 -8.98 -23.87
N ILE A 141 -12.26 -8.86 -22.57
CA ILE A 141 -10.95 -9.09 -21.92
C ILE A 141 -10.57 -10.56 -22.08
N LYS A 142 -9.36 -10.83 -22.52
CA LYS A 142 -8.85 -12.18 -22.76
C LYS A 142 -7.81 -12.62 -21.76
N ILE A 143 -6.81 -11.78 -21.50
CA ILE A 143 -5.75 -12.06 -20.52
C ILE A 143 -5.19 -10.76 -19.97
N VAL A 144 -4.82 -10.78 -18.70
CA VAL A 144 -4.17 -9.66 -18.02
C VAL A 144 -2.89 -10.15 -17.36
N SER A 145 -1.82 -9.39 -17.52
CA SER A 145 -0.53 -9.67 -16.90
C SER A 145 -0.02 -8.43 -16.18
N PHE A 146 0.17 -8.55 -14.88
CA PHE A 146 0.75 -7.51 -14.04
C PHE A 146 2.04 -8.02 -13.42
N ASN A 147 3.08 -7.18 -13.41
CA ASN A 147 4.39 -7.52 -12.90
C ASN A 147 4.97 -6.38 -12.04
N TYR A 148 5.37 -6.72 -10.83
CA TYR A 148 6.17 -5.87 -9.97
C TYR A 148 7.38 -6.66 -9.47
N SER A 149 8.39 -6.82 -10.33
CA SER A 149 9.65 -7.50 -10.02
C SER A 149 10.74 -6.46 -9.77
N GLN A 150 11.08 -6.27 -8.51
CA GLN A 150 12.08 -5.31 -8.07
C GLN A 150 13.05 -5.98 -7.08
N TYR A 151 14.31 -6.14 -7.46
CA TYR A 151 15.33 -6.64 -6.54
C TYR A 151 15.40 -5.76 -5.28
N SER A 152 15.09 -6.35 -4.14
CA SER A 152 15.05 -5.61 -2.89
C SER A 152 16.44 -5.21 -2.44
N SER A 153 16.64 -3.95 -2.10
CA SER A 153 17.89 -3.46 -1.49
C SER A 153 18.26 -4.13 -0.16
N ARG A 154 17.33 -4.93 0.40
CA ARG A 154 17.51 -5.69 1.64
C ARG A 154 17.73 -7.18 1.41
N TYR A 155 17.63 -7.63 0.14
CA TYR A 155 17.70 -9.06 -0.15
C TYR A 155 19.10 -9.64 0.04
N ASP A 156 20.17 -8.88 -0.24
CA ASP A 156 21.54 -9.34 0.03
C ASP A 156 21.78 -9.61 1.52
N LYS A 157 21.34 -8.70 2.39
CA LYS A 157 21.38 -8.92 3.85
C LYS A 157 20.55 -10.13 4.27
N PHE A 158 19.38 -10.33 3.64
CA PHE A 158 18.54 -11.49 3.89
C PHE A 158 19.27 -12.79 3.55
N LYS A 159 19.98 -12.86 2.42
CA LYS A 159 20.83 -14.01 2.07
C LYS A 159 21.90 -14.28 3.12
N GLU A 160 22.50 -13.24 3.66
CA GLU A 160 23.51 -13.30 4.74
C GLU A 160 22.93 -13.64 6.13
N GLY A 161 21.59 -13.81 6.24
CA GLY A 161 20.91 -14.12 7.49
C GLY A 161 20.48 -12.93 8.34
N ILE A 162 20.67 -11.69 7.85
CA ILE A 162 20.18 -10.46 8.48
C ILE A 162 18.77 -10.19 7.98
N ILE A 163 17.77 -10.61 8.74
CA ILE A 163 16.36 -10.56 8.32
C ILE A 163 15.72 -9.26 8.80
N GLU A 164 15.49 -8.35 7.87
CA GLU A 164 14.75 -7.11 8.12
C GLU A 164 13.22 -7.35 8.12
N PRO A 165 12.40 -6.46 8.75
CA PRO A 165 10.96 -6.65 8.92
C PRO A 165 10.18 -7.01 7.64
N VAL A 166 10.58 -6.48 6.48
CA VAL A 166 9.95 -6.75 5.18
C VAL A 166 10.12 -8.19 4.68
N PHE A 167 10.99 -8.97 5.33
CA PHE A 167 11.22 -10.40 5.12
C PHE A 167 10.86 -11.25 6.34
N ARG A 168 10.02 -10.74 7.25
CA ARG A 168 9.55 -11.48 8.42
C ARG A 168 8.06 -11.71 8.32
N LEU A 169 7.65 -12.96 8.49
CA LEU A 169 6.24 -13.35 8.51
C LEU A 169 5.47 -12.65 9.65
N GLU A 170 6.09 -12.56 10.82
CA GLU A 170 5.55 -11.87 12.00
C GLU A 170 5.25 -10.38 11.79
N ASN A 171 5.92 -9.76 10.81
CA ASN A 171 5.69 -8.37 10.42
C ASN A 171 4.76 -8.24 9.21
N SER A 172 4.09 -9.32 8.79
CA SER A 172 3.33 -9.37 7.54
C SER A 172 4.18 -8.92 6.35
N GLY A 173 5.42 -9.47 6.25
CA GLY A 173 6.36 -9.25 5.16
C GLY A 173 6.09 -10.18 3.98
N GLY A 174 7.04 -10.24 3.05
CA GLY A 174 6.99 -11.11 1.87
C GLY A 174 6.71 -10.36 0.57
N ALA A 175 6.91 -11.03 -0.55
CA ALA A 175 6.74 -10.44 -1.87
C ALA A 175 5.28 -10.18 -2.21
N LEU A 176 4.37 -11.09 -1.78
CA LEU A 176 2.93 -10.93 -1.98
C LEU A 176 2.44 -9.63 -1.35
N ILE A 177 2.74 -9.43 -0.08
CA ILE A 177 2.20 -8.33 0.72
C ILE A 177 2.91 -7.00 0.44
N ASP A 178 4.19 -7.02 0.09
CA ASP A 178 4.95 -5.78 -0.10
C ASP A 178 4.83 -5.22 -1.52
N LEU A 179 4.95 -6.07 -2.54
CA LEU A 179 4.96 -5.67 -3.95
C LEU A 179 3.71 -6.13 -4.71
N ASN A 180 3.37 -7.41 -4.62
CA ASN A 180 2.29 -7.98 -5.44
C ASN A 180 0.89 -7.51 -5.00
N LEU A 181 0.78 -6.99 -3.79
CA LEU A 181 -0.42 -6.33 -3.28
C LEU A 181 -0.93 -5.25 -4.26
N TYR A 182 -0.03 -4.44 -4.84
CA TYR A 182 -0.41 -3.40 -5.79
C TYR A 182 -1.05 -3.98 -7.05
N ASN A 183 -0.50 -5.07 -7.58
CA ASN A 183 -1.03 -5.75 -8.76
C ASN A 183 -2.42 -6.35 -8.47
N VAL A 184 -2.54 -7.06 -7.35
CA VAL A 184 -3.81 -7.69 -6.92
C VAL A 184 -4.87 -6.62 -6.64
N ALA A 185 -4.52 -5.56 -5.91
CA ALA A 185 -5.45 -4.48 -5.60
C ALA A 185 -5.91 -3.73 -6.86
N PHE A 186 -5.00 -3.46 -7.81
CA PHE A 186 -5.37 -2.84 -9.08
C PHE A 186 -6.29 -3.74 -9.91
N ALA A 187 -6.04 -5.05 -9.94
CA ALA A 187 -6.91 -6.01 -10.62
C ALA A 187 -8.32 -6.02 -10.02
N VAL A 188 -8.41 -6.12 -8.69
CA VAL A 188 -9.70 -6.15 -7.97
C VAL A 188 -10.45 -4.82 -8.11
N ASP A 189 -9.75 -3.69 -8.03
CA ASP A 189 -10.36 -2.37 -8.22
C ASP A 189 -10.82 -2.13 -9.68
N THR A 190 -10.27 -2.87 -10.64
CA THR A 190 -10.59 -2.74 -12.07
C THR A 190 -11.68 -3.70 -12.52
N PHE A 191 -11.61 -4.96 -12.08
CA PHE A 191 -12.45 -6.05 -12.57
C PHE A 191 -13.43 -6.61 -11.52
N GLY A 192 -13.38 -6.13 -10.28
CA GLY A 192 -14.15 -6.67 -9.16
C GLY A 192 -13.49 -7.92 -8.55
N LEU A 193 -14.25 -8.66 -7.74
CA LEU A 193 -13.75 -9.87 -7.07
C LEU A 193 -13.63 -11.02 -8.06
N PRO A 194 -12.51 -11.77 -8.08
CA PRO A 194 -12.36 -12.97 -8.89
C PRO A 194 -13.21 -14.13 -8.33
N LYS A 195 -13.51 -15.12 -9.18
CA LYS A 195 -14.21 -16.35 -8.80
C LYS A 195 -13.32 -17.29 -7.95
N ASP A 196 -12.04 -17.35 -8.27
CA ASP A 196 -11.04 -18.16 -7.56
C ASP A 196 -9.68 -17.47 -7.57
N VAL A 197 -8.85 -17.79 -6.57
CA VAL A 197 -7.50 -17.23 -6.42
C VAL A 197 -6.52 -18.35 -6.10
N LYS A 198 -5.39 -18.38 -6.82
CA LYS A 198 -4.28 -19.28 -6.54
C LYS A 198 -2.97 -18.53 -6.42
N TYR A 199 -2.21 -18.82 -5.38
CA TYR A 199 -0.88 -18.26 -5.20
C TYR A 199 0.19 -19.35 -5.27
N PHE A 200 1.18 -19.14 -6.11
CA PHE A 200 2.36 -19.98 -6.29
C PHE A 200 3.58 -19.21 -5.82
N ALA A 201 3.99 -19.48 -4.59
CA ALA A 201 5.08 -18.78 -3.94
C ALA A 201 6.42 -19.50 -4.13
N ASN A 202 7.49 -18.74 -4.32
CA ASN A 202 8.86 -19.19 -4.07
C ASN A 202 9.21 -18.82 -2.63
N ILE A 203 9.44 -19.83 -1.80
CA ILE A 203 9.70 -19.64 -0.36
C ILE A 203 11.18 -19.80 -0.09
N GLU A 204 11.77 -18.83 0.63
CA GLU A 204 13.12 -18.87 1.15
C GLU A 204 13.12 -18.44 2.62
N LYS A 205 13.72 -19.24 3.52
CA LYS A 205 13.75 -18.98 4.96
C LYS A 205 12.36 -18.64 5.53
N ASP A 206 11.36 -19.45 5.17
CA ASP A 206 9.96 -19.39 5.65
C ASP A 206 9.16 -18.16 5.18
N ILE A 207 9.67 -17.36 4.23
CA ILE A 207 8.97 -16.21 3.65
C ILE A 207 8.95 -16.29 2.13
N ASP A 208 7.89 -15.79 1.48
CA ASP A 208 7.87 -15.65 0.04
C ASP A 208 8.78 -14.52 -0.42
N THR A 209 9.77 -14.85 -1.26
CA THR A 209 10.67 -13.86 -1.88
C THR A 209 10.22 -13.46 -3.26
N SER A 210 9.44 -14.31 -3.91
CA SER A 210 8.73 -14.04 -5.17
C SER A 210 7.53 -14.96 -5.31
N GLY A 211 6.66 -14.69 -6.28
CA GLY A 211 5.54 -15.56 -6.56
C GLY A 211 4.56 -14.99 -7.59
N ILE A 212 3.63 -15.86 -8.00
CA ILE A 212 2.60 -15.56 -8.99
C ILE A 212 1.23 -15.79 -8.37
N VAL A 213 0.37 -14.77 -8.37
CA VAL A 213 -1.05 -14.90 -8.07
C VAL A 213 -1.80 -15.03 -9.39
N ILE A 214 -2.64 -16.04 -9.50
CA ILE A 214 -3.62 -16.16 -10.58
C ILE A 214 -5.00 -15.83 -10.02
N LEU A 215 -5.63 -14.80 -10.59
CA LEU A 215 -7.01 -14.43 -10.30
C LEU A 215 -7.90 -14.95 -11.45
N ASP A 216 -8.85 -15.82 -11.12
CA ASP A 216 -9.77 -16.43 -12.08
C ASP A 216 -11.08 -15.64 -12.13
N TYR A 217 -11.33 -14.95 -13.24
CA TYR A 217 -12.57 -14.21 -13.50
C TYR A 217 -13.55 -14.98 -14.40
N GLU A 218 -13.42 -16.33 -14.49
CA GLU A 218 -14.22 -17.21 -15.35
C GLU A 218 -13.89 -17.03 -16.84
N ASP A 219 -14.21 -15.88 -17.44
CA ASP A 219 -14.01 -15.60 -18.86
C ASP A 219 -12.54 -15.26 -19.21
N PHE A 220 -11.79 -14.71 -18.25
CA PHE A 220 -10.38 -14.37 -18.43
C PHE A 220 -9.56 -14.63 -17.16
N LYS A 221 -8.25 -14.55 -17.30
CA LYS A 221 -7.31 -14.76 -16.19
C LYS A 221 -6.40 -13.55 -16.03
N VAL A 222 -6.11 -13.23 -14.77
CA VAL A 222 -5.12 -12.22 -14.40
C VAL A 222 -3.94 -12.90 -13.72
N SER A 223 -2.75 -12.72 -14.25
CA SER A 223 -1.51 -13.09 -13.58
C SER A 223 -0.89 -11.86 -12.90
N CYS A 224 -0.61 -11.97 -11.61
CA CYS A 224 0.08 -10.94 -10.84
C CYS A 224 1.41 -11.50 -10.35
N ILE A 225 2.51 -10.99 -10.85
CA ILE A 225 3.87 -11.40 -10.51
C ILE A 225 4.46 -10.40 -9.53
N GLY A 226 4.98 -10.89 -8.42
CA GLY A 226 5.72 -10.08 -7.44
C GLY A 226 7.06 -10.73 -7.12
N SER A 227 8.15 -9.97 -7.18
CA SER A 227 9.48 -10.49 -6.87
C SER A 227 10.31 -9.46 -6.11
N LYS A 228 11.00 -9.93 -5.05
CA LYS A 228 11.99 -9.19 -4.25
C LYS A 228 13.39 -9.77 -4.39
N ASP A 229 13.51 -10.96 -4.95
CA ASP A 229 14.74 -11.73 -5.14
C ASP A 229 15.31 -11.61 -6.56
N SER A 230 14.53 -11.07 -7.48
CA SER A 230 14.93 -10.83 -8.87
C SER A 230 14.36 -9.50 -9.40
N ALA A 231 14.87 -9.04 -10.54
CA ALA A 231 14.37 -7.88 -11.24
C ALA A 231 14.04 -8.23 -12.69
N ALA A 232 12.97 -7.62 -13.21
CA ALA A 232 12.58 -7.72 -14.60
C ALA A 232 12.07 -6.35 -15.09
N PRO A 233 11.99 -6.11 -16.41
CA PRO A 233 11.24 -4.99 -16.93
C PRO A 233 9.79 -5.03 -16.41
N ILE A 234 9.31 -3.93 -15.86
CA ILE A 234 7.94 -3.81 -15.40
C ILE A 234 7.08 -3.49 -16.61
N ILE A 235 6.35 -4.50 -17.08
CA ILE A 235 5.40 -4.37 -18.19
C ILE A 235 4.09 -4.99 -17.73
N ASN A 236 3.05 -4.16 -17.70
CA ASN A 236 1.70 -4.57 -17.35
C ASN A 236 0.82 -4.48 -18.59
N THR A 237 0.01 -5.50 -18.86
CA THR A 237 -0.87 -5.52 -20.04
C THR A 237 -2.28 -5.94 -19.67
N ILE A 238 -3.26 -5.26 -20.28
CA ILE A 238 -4.68 -5.64 -20.28
C ILE A 238 -5.06 -5.88 -21.73
N GLN A 239 -5.26 -7.14 -22.11
CA GLN A 239 -5.47 -7.55 -23.49
C GLN A 239 -6.94 -7.87 -23.73
N GLY A 240 -7.56 -7.10 -24.59
CA GLY A 240 -8.93 -7.33 -25.06
C GLY A 240 -8.97 -7.75 -26.53
N SER A 241 -10.17 -8.10 -27.02
CA SER A 241 -10.40 -8.50 -28.40
C SER A 241 -10.18 -7.34 -29.40
N GLU A 242 -10.45 -6.09 -28.99
CA GLU A 242 -10.41 -4.91 -29.83
C GLU A 242 -9.15 -4.06 -29.62
N ALA A 243 -8.60 -4.04 -28.40
CA ALA A 243 -7.43 -3.26 -28.07
C ALA A 243 -6.68 -3.82 -26.86
N THR A 244 -5.45 -3.35 -26.66
CA THR A 244 -4.60 -3.67 -25.52
C THR A 244 -4.11 -2.38 -24.86
N ILE A 245 -4.17 -2.35 -23.53
CA ILE A 245 -3.47 -1.33 -22.72
C ILE A 245 -2.15 -1.91 -22.24
N GLU A 246 -1.07 -1.14 -22.41
CA GLU A 246 0.26 -1.40 -21.86
C GLU A 246 0.66 -0.30 -20.89
N ILE A 247 1.17 -0.68 -19.73
CA ILE A 247 1.71 0.22 -18.70
C ILE A 247 3.14 -0.26 -18.39
N SER A 248 4.13 0.56 -18.72
CA SER A 248 5.56 0.22 -18.60
C SER A 248 6.19 0.66 -17.28
N ASP A 249 5.37 0.76 -16.22
CA ASP A 249 5.75 1.16 -14.87
C ASP A 249 4.96 0.39 -13.83
N ALA A 250 5.39 0.46 -12.55
CA ALA A 250 4.67 -0.15 -11.44
C ALA A 250 3.28 0.50 -11.27
N LEU A 251 2.27 -0.34 -11.04
CA LEU A 251 0.87 0.12 -10.97
C LEU A 251 0.58 1.11 -9.84
N ASN A 252 1.47 1.22 -8.87
CA ASN A 252 1.37 2.16 -7.76
C ASN A 252 1.91 3.57 -8.07
N SER A 253 2.52 3.79 -9.25
CA SER A 253 3.23 5.05 -9.54
C SER A 253 3.27 5.46 -11.02
N PHE A 254 2.60 4.73 -11.91
CA PHE A 254 2.67 5.02 -13.34
C PHE A 254 2.04 6.36 -13.72
N ASP A 255 2.70 7.04 -14.66
CA ASP A 255 2.27 8.32 -15.23
C ASP A 255 1.85 8.24 -16.70
N LYS A 256 2.02 7.08 -17.34
CA LYS A 256 1.73 6.85 -18.75
C LYS A 256 1.19 5.46 -19.00
N TYR A 257 0.35 5.36 -20.01
CA TYR A 257 -0.10 4.10 -20.58
C TYR A 257 -0.20 4.22 -22.11
N LYS A 258 -0.17 3.11 -22.81
CA LYS A 258 -0.33 3.03 -24.25
C LYS A 258 -1.55 2.18 -24.57
N LEU A 259 -2.46 2.72 -25.38
CA LEU A 259 -3.58 1.99 -25.96
C LEU A 259 -3.24 1.65 -27.42
N THR A 260 -3.31 0.36 -27.76
CA THR A 260 -3.04 -0.11 -29.12
C THR A 260 -4.23 -0.92 -29.60
N LYS A 261 -4.83 -0.54 -30.72
CA LYS A 261 -5.90 -1.31 -31.37
C LYS A 261 -5.35 -2.60 -31.96
N THR A 262 -6.16 -3.66 -31.92
CA THR A 262 -5.79 -4.98 -32.44
C THR A 262 -5.83 -5.00 -33.96
N HIS A 263 -6.68 -4.17 -34.59
CA HIS A 263 -6.89 -4.09 -36.04
C HIS A 263 -6.95 -2.63 -36.52
#